data_3d6d3353196ad87503bdb1e84562197f
#
_entry.id   3d6d3353196ad87503bdb1e84562197f
#
_cell.length_a   1.000
_cell.length_b   1.000
_cell.length_c   1.000
_cell.angle_alpha   90.00
_cell.angle_beta   90.00
_cell.angle_gamma   90.00
#
_symmetry.space_group_name_H-M   'P 1'
#
loop_
_entity.id
_entity.type
_entity.pdbx_description
1 polymer ?
#
loop_
_entity_poly.entity_id
_entity_poly.type
_entity_poly.pdbx_seq_one_letter_code
_entity_poly.pdbx_strand_id
1 'polypeptide(L)'
;MSSSVLLAIDIGNTNVTIGTFAYDAGAGRLGEHWRLSTHREETSDELGVTLRALFDQAGIDPRRVADVIISSVVPPTLPIWERVAAKLFD
;
A
#
# COMPACT_ATOMS: atom_id res chain seq x y z
N MET A 1 8.02 -11.61 -18.03
CA MET A 1 7.89 -11.92 -16.61
C MET A 1 7.61 -10.66 -15.82
N SER A 2 6.62 -10.73 -14.97
CA SER A 2 6.34 -9.61 -14.09
C SER A 2 7.26 -9.68 -12.89
N SER A 3 7.81 -8.55 -12.48
CA SER A 3 8.59 -8.44 -11.26
C SER A 3 7.66 -8.47 -10.05
N SER A 4 8.17 -8.93 -8.92
CA SER A 4 7.46 -8.87 -7.65
C SER A 4 7.55 -7.47 -7.08
N VAL A 5 6.49 -7.04 -6.41
CA VAL A 5 6.42 -5.73 -5.80
C VAL A 5 6.29 -5.89 -4.30
N LEU A 6 7.09 -5.15 -3.55
CA LEU A 6 6.95 -4.98 -2.11
C LEU A 6 6.25 -3.64 -1.87
N LEU A 7 5.18 -3.69 -1.09
CA LEU A 7 4.46 -2.48 -0.71
C LEU A 7 4.79 -2.13 0.74
N ALA A 8 5.31 -0.93 0.94
CA ALA A 8 5.65 -0.44 2.27
C ALA A 8 4.70 0.69 2.65
N ILE A 9 4.04 0.55 3.79
CA ILE A 9 3.05 1.53 4.26
C ILE A 9 3.49 2.03 5.64
N ASP A 10 3.63 3.34 5.76
CA ASP A 10 3.99 3.97 7.02
C ASP A 10 2.86 4.93 7.43
N ILE A 11 2.17 4.57 8.51
CA ILE A 11 0.99 5.31 8.96
C ILE A 11 1.39 6.24 10.09
N GLY A 12 1.44 7.54 9.80
CA GLY A 12 1.71 8.56 10.78
C GLY A 12 0.43 9.23 11.27
N ASN A 13 0.56 10.13 12.22
CA ASN A 13 -0.59 10.83 12.80
C ASN A 13 -1.32 11.71 11.78
N THR A 14 -0.58 12.30 10.85
CA THR A 14 -1.12 13.24 9.88
C THR A 14 -1.15 12.68 8.48
N ASN A 15 -0.14 11.91 8.11
CA ASN A 15 0.01 11.40 6.76
C ASN A 15 0.36 9.93 6.76
N VAL A 16 -0.09 9.25 5.70
CA VAL A 16 0.31 7.90 5.39
C VAL A 16 1.20 7.95 4.17
N THR A 17 2.39 7.37 4.27
CA THR A 17 3.32 7.29 3.15
C THR A 17 3.34 5.86 2.63
N ILE A 18 3.20 5.70 1.32
CA ILE A 18 3.15 4.39 0.69
C ILE A 18 4.23 4.35 -0.39
N GLY A 19 5.05 3.33 -0.37
CA GLY A 19 6.07 3.14 -1.39
C GLY A 19 5.99 1.76 -2.00
N THR A 20 6.25 1.68 -3.31
CA THR A 20 6.35 0.40 -4.00
C THR A 20 7.79 0.17 -4.37
N PHE A 21 8.27 -1.06 -4.15
CA PHE A 21 9.62 -1.47 -4.53
C PHE A 21 9.50 -2.67 -5.45
N ALA A 22 10.01 -2.52 -6.66
CA ALA A 22 9.99 -3.60 -7.63
C ALA A 22 11.31 -4.37 -7.55
N TYR A 23 11.22 -5.69 -7.49
CA TYR A 23 12.38 -6.56 -7.50
C TYR A 23 12.46 -7.25 -8.85
N ASP A 24 13.56 -7.07 -9.52
CA ASP A 24 13.80 -7.67 -10.81
C ASP A 24 15.24 -8.15 -10.84
N ALA A 25 15.44 -9.44 -11.08
CA ALA A 25 16.77 -10.06 -11.12
C ALA A 25 17.59 -9.81 -9.86
N GLY A 26 16.92 -9.77 -8.70
CA GLY A 26 17.58 -9.61 -7.41
C GLY A 26 17.92 -8.17 -7.04
N ALA A 27 17.61 -7.20 -7.89
CA ALA A 27 17.84 -5.79 -7.61
C ALA A 27 16.52 -5.11 -7.25
N GLY A 28 16.49 -4.42 -6.12
CA GLY A 28 15.31 -3.65 -5.73
C GLY A 28 15.38 -2.24 -6.26
N ARG A 29 14.26 -1.71 -6.73
CA ARG A 29 14.14 -0.33 -7.19
C ARG A 29 12.90 0.30 -6.60
N LEU A 30 13.06 1.55 -6.15
CA LEU A 30 11.93 2.35 -5.70
C LEU A 30 11.05 2.65 -6.93
N GLY A 31 9.79 2.27 -6.83
CA GLY A 31 8.81 2.56 -7.87
C GLY A 31 8.00 3.80 -7.53
N GLU A 32 6.69 3.63 -7.51
CA GLU A 32 5.80 4.73 -7.15
C GLU A 32 5.79 4.94 -5.65
N HIS A 33 5.50 6.17 -5.25
CA HIS A 33 5.21 6.42 -3.85
C HIS A 33 4.11 7.48 -3.76
N TRP A 34 3.32 7.39 -2.71
CA TRP A 34 2.18 8.27 -2.52
C TRP A 34 2.12 8.73 -1.08
N ARG A 35 1.49 9.88 -0.88
CA ARG A 35 1.20 10.38 0.45
C ARG A 35 -0.29 10.65 0.54
N LEU A 36 -0.93 10.09 1.56
CA LEU A 36 -2.34 10.31 1.82
C LEU A 36 -2.49 10.97 3.18
N SER A 37 -3.60 11.67 3.38
CA SER A 37 -3.94 12.15 4.72
C SER A 37 -4.40 10.98 5.57
N THR A 38 -4.05 11.01 6.85
CA THR A 38 -4.51 9.99 7.79
C THR A 38 -5.96 10.29 8.18
N HIS A 39 -6.85 9.33 7.92
CA HIS A 39 -8.27 9.43 8.26
C HIS A 39 -8.61 8.33 9.23
N ARG A 40 -8.81 8.70 10.49
CA ARG A 40 -9.02 7.71 11.57
C ARG A 40 -10.36 7.00 11.46
N GLU A 41 -11.32 7.62 10.77
CA GLU A 41 -12.67 7.09 10.64
C GLU A 41 -12.96 6.49 9.26
N GLU A 42 -11.93 6.37 8.44
CA GLU A 42 -12.08 5.81 7.10
C GLU A 42 -12.43 4.32 7.19
N THR A 43 -13.38 3.89 6.35
CA THR A 43 -13.72 2.48 6.29
C THR A 43 -12.74 1.73 5.38
N SER A 44 -12.71 0.40 5.53
CA SER A 44 -11.87 -0.42 4.66
C SER A 44 -12.33 -0.32 3.20
N ASP A 45 -13.62 -0.14 2.95
CA ASP A 45 -14.12 0.02 1.59
C ASP A 45 -13.63 1.31 0.96
N GLU A 46 -13.68 2.41 1.71
CA GLU A 46 -13.19 3.70 1.22
C GLU A 46 -11.69 3.65 0.92
N LEU A 47 -10.94 3.07 1.83
CA LEU A 47 -9.49 2.95 1.65
C LEU A 47 -9.16 2.05 0.46
N GLY A 48 -9.93 0.98 0.28
CA GLY A 48 -9.74 0.07 -0.85
C GLY A 48 -9.93 0.77 -2.18
N VAL A 49 -10.95 1.63 -2.28
CA VAL A 49 -11.19 2.40 -3.51
C VAL A 49 -10.01 3.34 -3.77
N THR A 50 -9.51 4.01 -2.74
CA THR A 50 -8.38 4.93 -2.89
C THR A 50 -7.13 4.21 -3.37
N LEU A 51 -6.78 3.09 -2.73
CA LEU A 51 -5.58 2.34 -3.11
C LEU A 51 -5.69 1.77 -4.51
N ARG A 52 -6.86 1.24 -4.87
CA ARG A 52 -7.06 0.71 -6.21
C ARG A 52 -6.89 1.81 -7.26
N ALA A 53 -7.42 3.00 -6.99
CA ALA A 53 -7.29 4.12 -7.91
C ALA A 53 -5.83 4.53 -8.08
N LEU A 54 -5.05 4.55 -7.00
CA LEU A 54 -3.63 4.88 -7.06
C LEU A 54 -2.86 3.87 -7.91
N PHE A 55 -3.12 2.58 -7.70
CA PHE A 55 -2.48 1.52 -8.47
C PHE A 55 -2.86 1.62 -9.95
N ASP A 56 -4.14 1.88 -10.22
CA ASP A 56 -4.63 2.03 -11.59
C ASP A 56 -3.92 3.19 -12.30
N GLN A 57 -3.83 4.33 -11.65
CA GLN A 57 -3.18 5.51 -12.24
C GLN A 57 -1.71 5.26 -12.52
N ALA A 58 -1.06 4.46 -11.70
CA ALA A 58 0.36 4.15 -11.85
C ALA A 58 0.59 2.98 -12.81
N GLY A 59 -0.46 2.31 -13.25
CA GLY A 59 -0.33 1.16 -14.14
C GLY A 59 0.23 -0.07 -13.44
N ILE A 60 0.03 -0.18 -12.12
CA ILE A 60 0.51 -1.32 -11.35
C ILE A 60 -0.63 -2.28 -11.08
N ASP A 61 -0.45 -3.54 -11.48
CA ASP A 61 -1.41 -4.59 -11.17
C ASP A 61 -1.26 -5.00 -9.71
N PRO A 62 -2.32 -4.88 -8.89
CA PRO A 62 -2.24 -5.27 -7.48
C PRO A 62 -1.79 -6.72 -7.27
N ARG A 63 -2.03 -7.59 -8.24
CA ARG A 63 -1.62 -9.00 -8.14
C ARG A 63 -0.11 -9.19 -8.14
N ARG A 64 0.65 -8.16 -8.54
CA ARG A 64 2.10 -8.21 -8.50
C ARG A 64 2.67 -8.00 -7.10
N VAL A 65 1.85 -7.52 -6.16
CA VAL A 65 2.30 -7.29 -4.80
C VAL A 65 2.50 -8.62 -4.09
N ALA A 66 3.74 -8.93 -3.78
CA ALA A 66 4.11 -10.19 -3.14
C ALA A 66 4.13 -10.08 -1.61
N ASP A 67 4.50 -8.90 -1.10
CA ASP A 67 4.60 -8.65 0.32
C ASP A 67 4.15 -7.24 0.66
N VAL A 68 3.61 -7.09 1.87
CA VAL A 68 3.20 -5.79 2.39
C VAL A 68 3.80 -5.62 3.78
N ILE A 69 4.46 -4.50 3.99
CA ILE A 69 5.00 -4.13 5.30
C ILE A 69 4.23 -2.90 5.78
N ILE A 70 3.67 -2.98 6.98
CA ILE A 70 2.91 -1.88 7.56
C ILE A 70 3.54 -1.48 8.88
N SER A 71 3.85 -0.19 9.01
CA SER A 71 4.32 0.42 10.23
C SER A 71 3.31 1.49 10.65
N SER A 72 2.94 1.55 11.91
CA SER A 72 1.93 2.51 12.35
C SER A 72 2.23 3.06 13.73
N VAL A 73 2.09 4.40 13.87
CA VAL A 73 2.06 5.06 15.18
C VAL A 73 0.63 5.44 15.56
N VAL A 74 -0.36 4.94 14.81
CA VAL A 74 -1.78 5.16 15.05
C VAL A 74 -2.46 3.79 15.10
N PRO A 75 -2.30 3.04 16.20
CA PRO A 75 -2.77 1.65 16.28
C PRO A 75 -4.22 1.40 15.88
N PRO A 76 -5.17 2.30 16.19
CA PRO A 76 -6.58 2.05 15.80
C PRO A 76 -6.81 1.95 14.29
N THR A 77 -5.91 2.47 13.47
CA THR A 77 -6.06 2.40 12.01
C THR A 77 -5.50 1.12 11.42
N LEU A 78 -4.66 0.42 12.17
CA LEU A 78 -3.94 -0.74 11.66
C LEU A 78 -4.87 -1.86 11.15
N PRO A 79 -5.93 -2.25 11.89
CA PRO A 79 -6.83 -3.30 11.40
C PRO A 79 -7.47 -2.99 10.06
N ILE A 80 -7.78 -1.71 9.80
CA ILE A 80 -8.38 -1.28 8.54
C ILE A 80 -7.39 -1.51 7.40
N TRP A 81 -6.13 -1.08 7.59
CA TRP A 81 -5.09 -1.25 6.58
C TRP A 81 -4.78 -2.72 6.33
N GLU A 82 -4.74 -3.53 7.38
CA GLU A 82 -4.49 -4.97 7.24
C GLU A 82 -5.61 -5.65 6.46
N ARG A 83 -6.85 -5.27 6.73
CA ARG A 83 -8.00 -5.82 6.01
C ARG A 83 -7.95 -5.48 4.52
N VAL A 84 -7.65 -4.23 4.21
CA VAL A 84 -7.56 -3.78 2.81
C VAL A 84 -6.42 -4.49 2.10
N ALA A 85 -5.27 -4.61 2.75
CA ALA A 85 -4.13 -5.29 2.15
C ALA A 85 -4.45 -6.75 1.83
N ALA A 86 -5.09 -7.45 2.76
CA ALA A 86 -5.48 -8.83 2.54
C ALA A 86 -6.46 -8.97 1.38
N LYS A 87 -7.37 -8.02 1.24
CA LYS A 87 -8.40 -8.07 0.21
C LYS A 87 -7.87 -7.72 -1.18
N LEU A 88 -6.94 -6.76 -1.26
CA LEU A 88 -6.45 -6.29 -2.56
C LEU A 88 -5.26 -7.09 -3.08
N PHE A 89 -4.42 -7.58 -2.19
CA PHE A 89 -3.12 -8.12 -2.58
C PHE A 89 -2.97 -9.62 -2.33
N ASP A 90 -3.99 -10.23 -1.83
CA ASP A 90 -3.94 -11.67 -1.55
C ASP A 90 -4.41 -12.51 -2.73
#